data_13aa98daaf382af7d3f6d4d6b21121a0
#
_entry.id   13aa98daaf382af7d3f6d4d6b21121a0
#
_cell.length_a   1.000
_cell.length_b   1.000
_cell.length_c   1.000
_cell.angle_alpha   90.00
_cell.angle_beta   90.00
_cell.angle_gamma   90.00
#
_symmetry.space_group_name_H-M   'P 1'
#
loop_
_entity.id
_entity.type
_entity.pdbx_description
1 polymer ?
#
loop_
_entity_poly.entity_id
_entity_poly.type
_entity_poly.pdbx_seq_one_letter_code
_entity_poly.pdbx_strand_id
1 'polypeptide(L)'
;TPVADVQAQIVKVIEDDGITVSPKGEGGVMSPMPPLTESIVGPARKVAEKLWPGVVIVPAMLPGYTDGEYLSPAGRPAYGLSGLFEDAEGNYTHGLNERMRVTSLMEGRRFLYEVVKLYADGKD
;
A
#
# COMPACT_ATOMS: atom_id res chain seq x y z
N THR A 1 -14.50 -2.25 -5.05
CA THR A 1 -15.48 -2.64 -6.10
C THR A 1 -15.58 -4.15 -6.11
N PRO A 2 -16.79 -4.74 -6.06
CA PRO A 2 -17.00 -6.18 -6.13
C PRO A 2 -16.43 -6.77 -7.42
N VAL A 3 -15.93 -8.01 -7.35
CA VAL A 3 -15.34 -8.71 -8.52
C VAL A 3 -16.36 -8.82 -9.67
N ALA A 4 -17.62 -9.09 -9.33
CA ALA A 4 -18.69 -9.17 -10.33
C ALA A 4 -18.88 -7.86 -11.12
N ASP A 5 -18.76 -6.71 -10.46
CA ASP A 5 -18.90 -5.40 -11.12
C ASP A 5 -17.71 -5.13 -12.05
N VAL A 6 -16.50 -5.52 -11.64
CA VAL A 6 -15.29 -5.42 -12.48
C VAL A 6 -15.42 -6.32 -13.70
N GLN A 7 -15.87 -7.57 -13.51
CA GLN A 7 -16.10 -8.50 -14.59
C GLN A 7 -17.13 -7.96 -15.60
N ALA A 8 -18.25 -7.43 -15.11
CA ALA A 8 -19.29 -6.83 -15.97
C ALA A 8 -18.74 -5.63 -16.77
N GLN A 9 -17.91 -4.79 -16.17
CA GLN A 9 -17.26 -3.68 -16.86
C GLN A 9 -16.28 -4.16 -17.95
N ILE A 10 -15.50 -5.19 -17.67
CA ILE A 10 -14.56 -5.77 -18.64
C ILE A 10 -15.34 -6.35 -19.83
N VAL A 11 -16.38 -7.15 -19.59
CA VAL A 11 -17.24 -7.70 -20.66
C VAL A 11 -17.83 -6.58 -21.52
N LYS A 12 -18.32 -5.52 -20.89
CA LYS A 12 -18.87 -4.36 -21.60
C LYS A 12 -17.84 -3.65 -22.47
N VAL A 13 -16.58 -3.57 -22.05
CA VAL A 13 -15.51 -2.90 -22.82
C VAL A 13 -15.03 -3.77 -23.98
N ILE A 14 -14.99 -5.09 -23.78
CA ILE A 14 -14.55 -6.04 -24.81
C ILE A 14 -15.54 -6.09 -25.99
N GLU A 15 -16.84 -6.03 -25.72
CA GLU A 15 -17.94 -6.07 -26.73
C GLU A 15 -17.81 -7.22 -27.75
N ASP A 16 -17.35 -8.39 -27.30
CA ASP A 16 -17.16 -9.59 -28.13
C ASP A 16 -17.72 -10.82 -27.42
N ASP A 17 -18.84 -11.35 -27.94
CA ASP A 17 -19.51 -12.53 -27.36
C ASP A 17 -18.67 -13.82 -27.49
N GLY A 18 -17.66 -13.85 -28.31
CA GLY A 18 -16.72 -14.96 -28.45
C GLY A 18 -15.67 -15.02 -27.30
N ILE A 19 -15.58 -13.96 -26.48
CA ILE A 19 -14.63 -13.87 -25.38
C ILE A 19 -15.33 -14.07 -24.04
N THR A 20 -14.91 -15.11 -23.32
CA THR A 20 -15.40 -15.37 -21.96
C THR A 20 -14.45 -14.74 -20.94
N VAL A 21 -14.98 -13.87 -20.08
CA VAL A 21 -14.24 -13.27 -18.95
C VAL A 21 -14.60 -14.02 -17.68
N SER A 22 -13.61 -14.57 -16.99
CA SER A 22 -13.82 -15.26 -15.73
C SER A 22 -12.74 -14.86 -14.70
N PRO A 23 -13.08 -14.77 -13.41
CA PRO A 23 -12.09 -14.59 -12.36
C PRO A 23 -11.11 -15.77 -12.34
N LYS A 24 -9.83 -15.49 -12.10
CA LYS A 24 -8.82 -16.53 -11.87
C LYS A 24 -8.75 -16.84 -10.37
N GLY A 25 -9.09 -18.06 -9.98
CA GLY A 25 -9.11 -18.47 -8.57
C GLY A 25 -10.41 -18.13 -7.85
N GLU A 26 -10.43 -18.27 -6.53
CA GLU A 26 -11.63 -18.09 -5.71
C GLU A 26 -12.06 -16.63 -5.50
N GLY A 27 -11.33 -15.68 -6.08
CA GLY A 27 -11.55 -14.25 -5.87
C GLY A 27 -11.06 -13.79 -4.49
N GLY A 28 -10.43 -12.64 -4.41
CA GLY A 28 -9.99 -12.06 -3.13
C GLY A 28 -11.19 -11.64 -2.27
N VAL A 29 -11.05 -11.78 -0.96
CA VAL A 29 -12.03 -11.25 -0.01
C VAL A 29 -11.91 -9.72 0.00
N MET A 30 -13.03 -9.04 -0.22
CA MET A 30 -13.06 -7.57 -0.06
C MET A 30 -12.75 -7.21 1.39
N SER A 31 -11.59 -6.61 1.61
CA SER A 31 -11.26 -6.01 2.90
C SER A 31 -11.85 -4.61 3.03
N PRO A 32 -12.45 -4.28 4.17
CA PRO A 32 -12.81 -2.90 4.44
C PRO A 32 -11.54 -2.03 4.48
N MET A 33 -11.68 -0.77 4.08
CA MET A 33 -10.58 0.18 4.23
C MET A 33 -10.21 0.28 5.72
N PRO A 34 -8.93 0.08 6.09
CA PRO A 34 -8.52 0.17 7.48
C PRO A 34 -8.65 1.61 8.00
N PRO A 35 -9.05 1.80 9.26
CA PRO A 35 -9.25 3.14 9.84
C PRO A 35 -7.92 3.91 9.89
N LEU A 36 -7.95 5.18 9.48
CA LEU A 36 -6.80 6.09 9.50
C LEU A 36 -6.93 7.06 10.69
N THR A 37 -6.84 6.52 11.90
CA THR A 37 -6.90 7.31 13.13
C THR A 37 -5.55 8.00 13.42
N GLU A 38 -5.54 9.02 14.28
CA GLU A 38 -4.32 9.71 14.68
C GLU A 38 -3.34 8.78 15.40
N SER A 39 -3.83 7.83 16.18
CA SER A 39 -2.98 6.80 16.83
C SER A 39 -2.25 5.91 15.80
N ILE A 40 -2.80 5.77 14.60
CA ILE A 40 -2.20 4.98 13.52
C ILE A 40 -1.28 5.83 12.66
N VAL A 41 -1.72 7.00 12.20
CA VAL A 41 -0.92 7.82 11.28
C VAL A 41 -0.01 8.83 11.97
N GLY A 42 -0.31 9.20 13.22
CA GLY A 42 0.45 10.19 13.99
C GLY A 42 1.94 9.86 14.16
N PRO A 43 2.30 8.64 14.60
CA PRO A 43 3.71 8.25 14.71
C PRO A 43 4.47 8.38 13.39
N ALA A 44 3.89 7.92 12.29
CA ALA A 44 4.48 8.04 10.97
C ALA A 44 4.67 9.51 10.55
N ARG A 45 3.66 10.36 10.77
CA ARG A 45 3.71 11.80 10.49
C ARG A 45 4.80 12.48 11.31
N LYS A 46 4.87 12.20 12.61
CA LYS A 46 5.88 12.77 13.51
C LYS A 46 7.32 12.44 13.08
N VAL A 47 7.57 11.21 12.67
CA VAL A 47 8.88 10.80 12.18
C VAL A 47 9.17 11.40 10.81
N ALA A 48 8.20 11.41 9.91
CA ALA A 48 8.36 12.01 8.57
C ALA A 48 8.70 13.50 8.67
N GLU A 49 8.00 14.28 9.49
CA GLU A 49 8.27 15.69 9.70
C GLU A 49 9.70 15.94 10.23
N LYS A 50 10.18 15.06 11.12
CA LYS A 50 11.54 15.14 11.67
C LYS A 50 12.61 14.84 10.62
N LEU A 51 12.38 13.86 9.74
CA LEU A 51 13.36 13.42 8.74
C LEU A 51 13.30 14.22 7.45
N TRP A 52 12.10 14.65 7.08
CA TRP A 52 11.82 15.33 5.81
C TRP A 52 10.80 16.47 6.05
N PRO A 53 11.23 17.59 6.64
CA PRO A 53 10.33 18.70 6.93
C PRO A 53 9.50 19.13 5.73
N GLY A 54 8.19 19.25 5.90
CA GLY A 54 7.26 19.63 4.85
C GLY A 54 6.76 18.49 3.96
N VAL A 55 7.21 17.23 4.18
CA VAL A 55 6.65 16.08 3.47
C VAL A 55 5.27 15.72 4.03
N VAL A 56 4.31 15.57 3.13
CA VAL A 56 2.94 15.21 3.47
C VAL A 56 2.73 13.71 3.29
N ILE A 57 2.16 13.06 4.32
CA ILE A 57 1.72 11.65 4.22
C ILE A 57 0.31 11.62 3.65
N VAL A 58 0.15 10.98 2.51
CA VAL A 58 -1.14 10.83 1.83
C VAL A 58 -1.50 9.34 1.78
N PRO A 59 -2.69 8.95 2.27
CA PRO A 59 -3.19 7.60 2.09
C PRO A 59 -3.38 7.29 0.61
N ALA A 60 -2.84 6.16 0.16
CA ALA A 60 -2.98 5.70 -1.21
C ALA A 60 -3.37 4.21 -1.23
N MET A 61 -4.11 3.82 -2.25
CA MET A 61 -4.39 2.41 -2.53
C MET A 61 -3.44 1.94 -3.63
N LEU A 62 -2.67 0.91 -3.34
CA LEU A 62 -1.82 0.26 -4.33
C LEU A 62 -2.51 -0.99 -4.88
N PRO A 63 -2.47 -1.22 -6.19
CA PRO A 63 -3.03 -2.41 -6.81
C PRO A 63 -2.06 -3.58 -6.69
N GLY A 64 -1.90 -4.13 -5.50
CA GLY A 64 -1.00 -5.23 -5.21
C GLY A 64 -1.50 -6.10 -4.08
N TYR A 65 -0.96 -7.33 -4.01
CA TYR A 65 -1.26 -8.27 -2.95
C TYR A 65 -0.25 -8.13 -1.82
N THR A 66 -0.75 -8.17 -0.59
CA THR A 66 0.05 -8.26 0.64
C THR A 66 -0.64 -9.20 1.62
N ASP A 67 0.05 -9.64 2.66
CA ASP A 67 -0.51 -10.43 3.75
C ASP A 67 -1.69 -9.73 4.47
N GLY A 68 -1.86 -8.44 4.24
CA GLY A 68 -3.03 -7.66 4.65
C GLY A 68 -4.36 -8.22 4.13
N GLU A 69 -4.35 -8.96 3.02
CA GLU A 69 -5.51 -9.66 2.48
C GLU A 69 -6.10 -10.66 3.49
N TYR A 70 -5.24 -11.34 4.25
CA TYR A 70 -5.66 -12.32 5.27
C TYR A 70 -5.91 -11.67 6.63
N LEU A 71 -5.14 -10.64 6.98
CA LEU A 71 -5.19 -10.01 8.29
C LEU A 71 -6.41 -9.10 8.44
N SER A 72 -6.72 -8.29 7.44
CA SER A 72 -7.80 -7.31 7.52
C SER A 72 -9.19 -7.93 7.68
N PRO A 73 -9.57 -8.98 6.93
CA PRO A 73 -10.85 -9.70 7.17
C PRO A 73 -10.93 -10.35 8.54
N ALA A 74 -9.78 -10.73 9.12
CA ALA A 74 -9.70 -11.27 10.48
C ALA A 74 -9.77 -10.20 11.57
N GLY A 75 -10.12 -8.95 11.23
CA GLY A 75 -10.23 -7.84 12.17
C GLY A 75 -8.88 -7.25 12.59
N ARG A 76 -7.80 -7.53 11.86
CA ARG A 76 -6.46 -6.99 12.11
C ARG A 76 -6.06 -6.11 10.93
N PRO A 77 -6.32 -4.80 10.98
CA PRO A 77 -6.02 -3.89 9.89
C PRO A 77 -4.51 -3.85 9.60
N ALA A 78 -4.16 -3.92 8.32
CA ALA A 78 -2.79 -3.86 7.84
C ALA A 78 -2.56 -2.59 7.02
N TYR A 79 -1.38 -1.97 7.21
CA TYR A 79 -1.00 -0.73 6.57
C TYR A 79 0.37 -0.89 5.91
N GLY A 80 0.49 -0.45 4.65
CA GLY A 80 1.77 -0.33 3.97
C GLY A 80 2.44 1.00 4.33
N LEU A 81 3.68 0.94 4.81
CA LEU A 81 4.48 2.12 5.10
C LEU A 81 5.95 1.80 4.87
N SER A 82 6.65 2.58 4.05
CA SER A 82 8.04 2.27 3.72
C SER A 82 9.03 3.39 4.03
N GLY A 83 8.65 4.65 3.85
CA GLY A 83 9.59 5.79 3.88
C GLY A 83 10.62 5.75 2.74
N LEU A 84 10.36 4.97 1.69
CA LEU A 84 11.19 4.90 0.50
C LEU A 84 10.69 5.90 -0.55
N PHE A 85 11.59 6.74 -1.04
CA PHE A 85 11.29 7.68 -2.12
C PHE A 85 11.77 7.10 -3.46
N GLU A 86 10.91 7.20 -4.43
CA GLU A 86 11.21 6.84 -5.82
C GLU A 86 11.79 8.05 -6.57
N ASP A 87 12.50 7.76 -7.65
CA ASP A 87 12.91 8.79 -8.59
C ASP A 87 11.71 9.28 -9.40
N ALA A 88 11.79 10.51 -9.93
CA ALA A 88 10.76 11.07 -10.80
C ALA A 88 10.49 10.22 -12.04
N GLU A 89 11.50 9.45 -12.49
CA GLU A 89 11.41 8.50 -13.59
C GLU A 89 10.84 7.13 -13.18
N GLY A 90 10.57 6.93 -11.88
CA GLY A 90 10.12 5.66 -11.30
C GLY A 90 11.27 4.70 -10.94
N ASN A 91 10.92 3.65 -10.23
CA ASN A 91 11.85 2.60 -9.77
C ASN A 91 11.87 1.37 -10.66
N TYR A 92 11.03 1.30 -11.68
CA TYR A 92 10.88 0.17 -12.60
C TYR A 92 10.54 -1.16 -11.90
N THR A 93 9.77 -1.10 -10.82
CA THR A 93 9.34 -2.27 -10.03
C THR A 93 8.82 -3.39 -10.93
N HIS A 94 9.32 -4.62 -10.68
CA HIS A 94 9.06 -5.82 -11.48
C HIS A 94 9.62 -5.79 -12.92
N GLY A 95 10.46 -4.79 -13.25
CA GLY A 95 11.10 -4.65 -14.56
C GLY A 95 12.58 -5.07 -14.55
N LEU A 96 13.18 -5.15 -15.75
CA LEU A 96 14.58 -5.55 -15.91
C LEU A 96 15.58 -4.58 -15.28
N ASN A 97 15.20 -3.31 -15.11
CA ASN A 97 16.06 -2.26 -14.59
C ASN A 97 15.52 -1.74 -13.24
N GLU A 98 14.90 -2.61 -12.45
CA GLU A 98 14.43 -2.25 -11.11
C GLU A 98 15.59 -1.71 -10.28
N ARG A 99 15.37 -0.54 -9.70
CA ARG A 99 16.41 0.16 -8.97
C ARG A 99 15.85 0.98 -7.81
N MET A 100 16.69 1.21 -6.83
CA MET A 100 16.41 2.07 -5.69
C MET A 100 17.66 2.90 -5.36
N ARG A 101 17.47 4.16 -5.01
CA ARG A 101 18.57 4.98 -4.49
C ARG A 101 19.05 4.44 -3.15
N VAL A 102 20.36 4.29 -2.98
CA VAL A 102 20.97 3.83 -1.71
C VAL A 102 20.60 4.76 -0.56
N THR A 103 20.58 6.08 -0.80
CA THR A 103 20.16 7.07 0.20
C THR A 103 18.72 6.86 0.64
N SER A 104 17.80 6.63 -0.30
CA SER A 104 16.40 6.34 -0.01
C SER A 104 16.23 5.08 0.83
N LEU A 105 17.00 4.02 0.55
CA LEU A 105 17.01 2.80 1.35
C LEU A 105 17.46 3.06 2.80
N MET A 106 18.53 3.84 2.99
CA MET A 106 19.05 4.15 4.32
C MET A 106 18.11 5.05 5.11
N GLU A 107 17.51 6.03 4.47
CA GLU A 107 16.51 6.91 5.07
C GLU A 107 15.23 6.15 5.42
N GLY A 108 14.72 5.32 4.52
CA GLY A 108 13.55 4.46 4.77
C GLY A 108 13.76 3.50 5.93
N ARG A 109 14.94 2.89 6.04
CA ARG A 109 15.32 2.06 7.20
C ARG A 109 15.26 2.86 8.50
N ARG A 110 15.80 4.08 8.51
CA ARG A 110 15.79 4.96 9.68
C ARG A 110 14.35 5.35 10.04
N PHE A 111 13.56 5.71 9.04
CA PHE A 111 12.16 6.04 9.20
C PHE A 111 11.37 4.90 9.84
N LEU A 112 11.44 3.70 9.28
CA LEU A 112 10.74 2.53 9.80
C LEU A 112 11.19 2.18 11.22
N TYR A 113 12.47 2.25 11.51
CA TYR A 113 12.98 1.99 12.86
C TYR A 113 12.38 2.94 13.89
N GLU A 114 12.38 4.25 13.62
CA GLU A 114 11.82 5.25 14.54
C GLU A 114 10.29 5.10 14.67
N VAL A 115 9.59 4.80 13.60
CA VAL A 115 8.12 4.56 13.63
C VAL A 115 7.79 3.33 14.46
N VAL A 116 8.49 2.20 14.25
CA VAL A 116 8.29 0.97 15.03
C VAL A 116 8.52 1.21 16.50
N LYS A 117 9.56 1.97 16.87
CA LYS A 117 9.81 2.34 18.27
C LYS A 117 8.63 3.09 18.88
N LEU A 118 8.08 4.08 18.19
CA LEU A 118 6.94 4.83 18.70
C LEU A 118 5.72 3.93 18.94
N TYR A 119 5.44 3.00 18.03
CA TYR A 119 4.36 2.03 18.24
C TYR A 119 4.65 1.04 19.37
N ALA A 120 5.89 0.60 19.52
CA ALA A 120 6.28 -0.36 20.56
C ALA A 120 6.29 0.27 21.96
N ASP A 121 6.69 1.54 22.07
CA ASP A 121 6.75 2.25 23.35
C ASP A 121 5.35 2.66 23.88
N GLY A 122 4.32 2.59 23.04
CA GLY A 122 2.93 2.96 23.40
C GLY A 122 2.79 4.40 23.90
N LYS A 123 3.74 5.27 23.53
CA LYS A 123 3.72 6.70 23.89
C LYS A 123 3.20 7.48 22.71
N ASP A 124 1.96 7.93 22.85
CA ASP A 124 1.33 8.93 21.99
C ASP A 124 2.08 10.27 22.05
#